data_d282f9e259dd43383c1602e43913c97c
#
_entry.id   d282f9e259dd43383c1602e43913c97c
#
_cell.length_a   1.000
_cell.length_b   1.000
_cell.length_c   1.000
_cell.angle_alpha   90.00
_cell.angle_beta   90.00
_cell.angle_gamma   90.00
#
_symmetry.space_group_name_H-M   'P 1'
#
loop_
_entity.id
_entity.type
_entity.pdbx_description
1 polymer ?
#
loop_
_entity_poly.entity_id
_entity_poly.type
_entity_poly.pdbx_seq_one_letter_code
_entity_poly.pdbx_strand_id
1 'polypeptide(L)'
;MIKSLKSLVLVISASLLLFACGQQGGGAGSKKSKTLDNTKKAGFVKCGVSQGLPGFSNADASGNWTGIDVDVCRAVAAAVLGDADKVKYTPLSAKERFTALTSGEIDVLSRNTTWTLSRDADIGLTFVGVNFYDGQGFMVRKNSGIN
;
A
#
# COMPACT_ATOMS: atom_id res chain seq x y z
N MET A 1 -61.63 28.30 -17.36
CA MET A 1 -60.22 28.46 -17.68
C MET A 1 -59.26 28.21 -16.48
N ILE A 2 -59.65 28.39 -15.22
CA ILE A 2 -58.76 28.25 -14.04
C ILE A 2 -58.47 26.78 -13.66
N LYS A 3 -59.37 25.82 -13.93
CA LYS A 3 -59.16 24.39 -13.62
C LYS A 3 -58.11 23.73 -14.50
N SER A 4 -57.98 24.14 -15.76
CA SER A 4 -56.98 23.62 -16.70
C SER A 4 -55.55 24.06 -16.34
N LEU A 5 -55.39 25.26 -15.79
CA LEU A 5 -54.10 25.80 -15.40
C LEU A 5 -53.50 25.09 -14.16
N LYS A 6 -54.37 24.67 -13.21
CA LYS A 6 -53.95 23.92 -12.01
C LYS A 6 -53.44 22.50 -12.35
N SER A 7 -54.10 21.85 -13.32
CA SER A 7 -53.67 20.52 -13.80
C SER A 7 -52.32 20.58 -14.55
N LEU A 8 -52.10 21.65 -15.31
CA LEU A 8 -50.82 21.83 -16.03
C LEU A 8 -49.66 22.07 -15.07
N VAL A 9 -49.84 22.84 -14.00
CA VAL A 9 -48.81 23.10 -12.99
C VAL A 9 -48.47 21.83 -12.21
N LEU A 10 -49.47 20.96 -11.92
CA LEU A 10 -49.24 19.70 -11.19
C LEU A 10 -48.44 18.69 -12.01
N VAL A 11 -48.63 18.63 -13.32
CA VAL A 11 -47.90 17.73 -14.22
C VAL A 11 -46.44 18.19 -14.40
N ILE A 12 -46.21 19.50 -14.44
CA ILE A 12 -44.85 20.06 -14.57
C ILE A 12 -44.04 19.86 -13.27
N SER A 13 -44.66 19.94 -12.08
CA SER A 13 -43.96 19.69 -10.82
C SER A 13 -43.64 18.22 -10.59
N ALA A 14 -44.46 17.28 -11.11
CA ALA A 14 -44.17 15.84 -11.03
C ALA A 14 -43.02 15.40 -11.96
N SER A 15 -42.83 16.05 -13.10
CA SER A 15 -41.77 15.74 -14.04
C SER A 15 -40.39 16.27 -13.59
N LEU A 16 -40.32 17.32 -12.75
CA LEU A 16 -39.07 17.82 -12.21
C LEU A 16 -38.49 16.91 -11.10
N LEU A 17 -39.30 16.10 -10.43
CA LEU A 17 -38.85 15.18 -9.38
C LEU A 17 -38.20 13.89 -9.93
N LEU A 18 -38.44 13.55 -11.20
CA LEU A 18 -37.86 12.36 -11.84
C LEU A 18 -36.42 12.59 -12.38
N PHE A 19 -35.97 13.84 -12.52
CA PHE A 19 -34.63 14.17 -12.97
C PHE A 19 -33.57 14.19 -11.84
N ALA A 20 -33.99 14.14 -10.56
CA ALA A 20 -33.07 14.21 -9.42
C ALA A 20 -32.42 12.86 -9.06
N CYS A 21 -32.84 11.73 -9.61
CA CYS A 21 -32.27 10.41 -9.33
C CYS A 21 -31.30 9.87 -10.38
N GLY A 22 -30.97 10.65 -11.41
CA GLY A 22 -30.16 10.21 -12.56
C GLY A 22 -28.68 10.61 -12.54
N GLN A 23 -28.19 11.28 -11.49
CA GLN A 23 -26.82 11.83 -11.50
C GLN A 23 -25.99 11.39 -10.28
N GLN A 24 -26.06 10.10 -9.98
CA GLN A 24 -25.11 9.44 -9.07
C GLN A 24 -24.30 8.37 -9.81
N GLY A 25 -23.93 8.67 -11.03
CA GLY A 25 -22.76 8.10 -11.69
C GLY A 25 -21.53 8.80 -11.14
N GLY A 26 -21.25 8.64 -9.86
CA GLY A 26 -19.96 9.03 -9.30
C GLY A 26 -18.90 8.18 -9.96
N GLY A 27 -18.30 8.66 -11.03
CA GLY A 27 -16.99 8.22 -11.46
C GLY A 27 -16.11 8.34 -10.22
N ALA A 28 -15.71 7.21 -9.64
CA ALA A 28 -14.63 7.16 -8.67
C ALA A 28 -13.40 7.69 -9.42
N GLY A 29 -13.25 9.00 -9.44
CA GLY A 29 -12.01 9.65 -9.83
C GLY A 29 -10.97 9.08 -8.90
N SER A 30 -10.19 8.14 -9.38
CA SER A 30 -9.02 7.60 -8.70
C SER A 30 -8.25 8.82 -8.22
N LYS A 31 -8.29 9.10 -6.91
CA LYS A 31 -7.43 10.12 -6.32
C LYS A 31 -6.01 9.71 -6.68
N LYS A 32 -5.39 10.41 -7.63
CA LYS A 32 -4.00 10.16 -8.01
C LYS A 32 -3.17 10.09 -6.74
N SER A 33 -2.53 8.96 -6.53
CA SER A 33 -1.65 8.76 -5.37
C SER A 33 -0.47 9.71 -5.52
N LYS A 34 -0.34 10.65 -4.60
CA LYS A 34 0.82 11.57 -4.57
C LYS A 34 2.14 10.79 -4.53
N THR A 35 2.18 9.66 -3.84
CA THR A 35 3.35 8.78 -3.77
C THR A 35 3.73 8.26 -5.15
N LEU A 36 2.78 7.72 -5.93
CA LEU A 36 3.04 7.21 -7.27
C LEU A 36 3.57 8.31 -8.21
N ASP A 37 2.94 9.50 -8.18
CA ASP A 37 3.39 10.63 -8.99
C ASP A 37 4.81 11.09 -8.60
N ASN A 38 5.12 11.10 -7.31
CA ASN A 38 6.45 11.45 -6.79
C ASN A 38 7.50 10.40 -7.19
N THR A 39 7.18 9.11 -7.06
CA THR A 39 8.06 8.01 -7.47
C THR A 39 8.37 8.08 -8.96
N LYS A 40 7.36 8.33 -9.81
CA LYS A 40 7.55 8.50 -11.26
C LYS A 40 8.42 9.71 -11.60
N LYS A 41 8.26 10.83 -10.88
CA LYS A 41 9.10 12.03 -11.06
C LYS A 41 10.53 11.80 -10.57
N ALA A 42 10.72 11.08 -9.48
CA ALA A 42 12.04 10.75 -8.93
C ALA A 42 12.80 9.76 -9.82
N GLY A 43 12.07 8.91 -10.57
CA GLY A 43 12.66 7.90 -11.44
C GLY A 43 13.18 6.66 -10.71
N PHE A 44 12.88 6.50 -9.43
CA PHE A 44 13.21 5.31 -8.63
C PHE A 44 12.21 5.12 -7.50
N VAL A 45 12.07 3.87 -7.04
CA VAL A 45 11.27 3.49 -5.86
C VAL A 45 12.15 3.56 -4.62
N LYS A 46 11.71 4.27 -3.59
CA LYS A 46 12.35 4.23 -2.27
C LYS A 46 11.79 3.05 -1.48
N CYS A 47 12.59 2.02 -1.27
CA CYS A 47 12.16 0.79 -0.62
C CYS A 47 12.85 0.58 0.73
N GLY A 48 12.07 0.49 1.81
CA GLY A 48 12.53 0.12 3.13
C GLY A 48 12.69 -1.39 3.26
N VAL A 49 13.85 -1.83 3.69
CA VAL A 49 14.22 -3.24 3.86
C VAL A 49 14.83 -3.50 5.25
N SER A 50 15.10 -4.74 5.62
CA SER A 50 15.78 -5.06 6.87
C SER A 50 17.25 -4.63 6.83
N GLN A 51 17.84 -4.42 7.99
CA GLN A 51 19.27 -4.05 8.15
C GLN A 51 20.26 -5.20 7.88
N GLY A 52 19.78 -6.33 7.41
CA GLY A 52 20.54 -7.53 7.13
C GLY A 52 19.82 -8.77 7.68
N LEU A 53 19.07 -9.44 6.82
CA LEU A 53 18.39 -10.70 7.12
C LEU A 53 18.60 -11.62 5.92
N PRO A 54 19.52 -12.62 6.03
CA PRO A 54 19.81 -13.52 4.94
C PRO A 54 18.56 -14.20 4.39
N GLY A 55 18.44 -14.27 3.05
CA GLY A 55 17.26 -14.79 2.34
C GLY A 55 16.13 -13.78 2.17
N PHE A 56 16.01 -12.75 3.00
CA PHE A 56 15.00 -11.70 2.93
C PHE A 56 15.53 -10.39 2.37
N SER A 57 16.45 -9.74 3.06
CA SER A 57 17.15 -8.55 2.57
C SER A 57 18.54 -8.49 3.18
N ASN A 58 19.54 -8.64 2.35
CA ASN A 58 20.94 -8.60 2.76
C ASN A 58 21.78 -7.93 1.69
N ALA A 59 22.65 -7.00 2.10
CA ALA A 59 23.63 -6.40 1.22
C ALA A 59 24.94 -7.17 1.30
N ASP A 60 25.58 -7.40 0.17
CA ASP A 60 26.94 -7.92 0.10
C ASP A 60 27.98 -6.81 0.39
N ALA A 61 29.27 -7.19 0.42
CA ALA A 61 30.35 -6.26 0.65
C ALA A 61 30.50 -5.18 -0.44
N SER A 62 29.90 -5.40 -1.62
CA SER A 62 29.88 -4.48 -2.75
C SER A 62 28.64 -3.58 -2.73
N GLY A 63 27.73 -3.78 -1.76
CA GLY A 63 26.49 -3.03 -1.64
C GLY A 63 25.32 -3.56 -2.48
N ASN A 64 25.47 -4.73 -3.11
CA ASN A 64 24.36 -5.35 -3.85
C ASN A 64 23.39 -6.00 -2.88
N TRP A 65 22.12 -5.68 -3.04
CA TRP A 65 21.03 -6.22 -2.22
C TRP A 65 20.43 -7.49 -2.85
N THR A 66 20.12 -8.48 -2.01
CA THR A 66 19.53 -9.76 -2.42
C THR A 66 18.51 -10.24 -1.40
N GLY A 67 17.56 -11.07 -1.85
CA GLY A 67 16.54 -11.73 -1.05
C GLY A 67 15.12 -11.37 -1.44
N ILE A 68 14.13 -12.11 -0.88
CA ILE A 68 12.73 -12.01 -1.28
C ILE A 68 12.13 -10.60 -1.10
N ASP A 69 12.52 -9.88 -0.03
CA ASP A 69 12.07 -8.51 0.21
C ASP A 69 12.61 -7.56 -0.85
N VAL A 70 13.84 -7.78 -1.31
CA VAL A 70 14.50 -7.02 -2.37
C VAL A 70 13.82 -7.28 -3.72
N ASP A 71 13.48 -8.54 -4.00
CA ASP A 71 12.82 -8.93 -5.24
C ASP A 71 11.41 -8.32 -5.35
N VAL A 72 10.68 -8.21 -4.24
CA VAL A 72 9.40 -7.49 -4.19
C VAL A 72 9.59 -6.01 -4.54
N CYS A 73 10.62 -5.33 -4.00
CA CYS A 73 10.91 -3.94 -4.35
C CYS A 73 11.25 -3.79 -5.84
N ARG A 74 12.02 -4.72 -6.40
CA ARG A 74 12.37 -4.76 -7.84
C ARG A 74 11.13 -4.96 -8.70
N ALA A 75 10.22 -5.85 -8.27
CA ALA A 75 8.96 -6.07 -8.99
C ALA A 75 8.09 -4.80 -9.01
N VAL A 76 8.02 -4.06 -7.88
CA VAL A 76 7.31 -2.77 -7.82
C VAL A 76 7.95 -1.75 -8.75
N ALA A 77 9.28 -1.65 -8.78
CA ALA A 77 9.99 -0.73 -9.67
C ALA A 77 9.75 -1.08 -11.14
N ALA A 78 9.83 -2.36 -11.51
CA ALA A 78 9.50 -2.82 -12.86
C ALA A 78 8.07 -2.45 -13.27
N ALA A 79 7.10 -2.65 -12.37
CA ALA A 79 5.69 -2.33 -12.64
C ALA A 79 5.43 -0.82 -12.79
N VAL A 80 6.09 0.02 -11.98
CA VAL A 80 5.83 1.47 -11.92
C VAL A 80 6.67 2.25 -12.93
N LEU A 81 7.93 1.82 -13.15
CA LEU A 81 8.94 2.55 -13.91
C LEU A 81 9.44 1.80 -15.15
N GLY A 82 9.00 0.55 -15.35
CA GLY A 82 9.45 -0.30 -16.46
C GLY A 82 10.87 -0.86 -16.28
N ASP A 83 11.47 -0.71 -15.10
CA ASP A 83 12.87 -1.10 -14.84
C ASP A 83 13.02 -1.56 -13.38
N ALA A 84 13.44 -2.82 -13.20
CA ALA A 84 13.58 -3.46 -11.89
C ALA A 84 14.76 -2.91 -11.07
N ASP A 85 15.72 -2.28 -11.71
CA ASP A 85 16.93 -1.78 -11.04
C ASP A 85 16.76 -0.35 -10.50
N LYS A 86 15.64 0.30 -10.81
CA LYS A 86 15.30 1.63 -10.30
C LYS A 86 14.76 1.60 -8.88
N VAL A 87 15.54 1.07 -7.97
CA VAL A 87 15.25 0.99 -6.53
C VAL A 87 16.34 1.61 -5.71
N LYS A 88 15.95 2.42 -4.72
CA LYS A 88 16.85 2.88 -3.66
C LYS A 88 16.46 2.19 -2.36
N TYR A 89 17.35 1.36 -1.84
CA TYR A 89 17.10 0.62 -0.60
C TYR A 89 17.46 1.47 0.62
N THR A 90 16.60 1.43 1.64
CA THR A 90 16.82 2.05 2.95
C THR A 90 16.75 0.97 4.01
N PRO A 91 17.88 0.56 4.60
CA PRO A 91 17.88 -0.41 5.70
C PRO A 91 17.29 0.24 6.97
N LEU A 92 16.23 -0.38 7.51
CA LEU A 92 15.49 0.14 8.65
C LEU A 92 15.42 -0.89 9.78
N SER A 93 15.48 -0.42 11.02
CA SER A 93 15.18 -1.22 12.19
C SER A 93 13.68 -1.52 12.32
N ALA A 94 13.33 -2.43 13.24
CA ALA A 94 11.94 -2.71 13.56
C ALA A 94 11.20 -1.51 14.17
N LYS A 95 11.91 -0.56 14.79
CA LYS A 95 11.32 0.63 15.40
C LYS A 95 11.09 1.75 14.39
N GLU A 96 11.96 1.90 13.42
CA GLU A 96 11.98 3.03 12.47
C GLU A 96 11.05 2.82 11.26
N ARG A 97 10.84 1.56 10.88
CA ARG A 97 10.19 1.18 9.61
C ARG A 97 8.83 1.84 9.34
N PHE A 98 7.98 1.95 10.37
CA PHE A 98 6.65 2.53 10.20
C PHE A 98 6.72 4.07 10.11
N THR A 99 7.57 4.70 10.91
CA THR A 99 7.79 6.14 10.84
C THR A 99 8.36 6.55 9.49
N ALA A 100 9.32 5.80 8.95
CA ALA A 100 9.89 6.05 7.63
C ALA A 100 8.83 5.96 6.52
N LEU A 101 7.88 5.01 6.63
CA LEU A 101 6.80 4.86 5.65
C LEU A 101 5.77 5.99 5.78
N THR A 102 5.33 6.31 7.00
CA THR A 102 4.32 7.36 7.24
C THR A 102 4.83 8.76 6.94
N SER A 103 6.12 9.02 7.14
CA SER A 103 6.76 10.31 6.80
C SER A 103 7.04 10.49 5.30
N GLY A 104 6.95 9.40 4.51
CA GLY A 104 7.30 9.41 3.08
C GLY A 104 8.81 9.38 2.81
N GLU A 105 9.62 9.04 3.79
CA GLU A 105 11.04 8.74 3.60
C GLU A 105 11.21 7.56 2.65
N ILE A 106 10.34 6.55 2.76
CA ILE A 106 10.21 5.43 1.82
C ILE A 106 8.81 5.40 1.18
N ASP A 107 8.70 4.84 0.00
CA ASP A 107 7.45 4.68 -0.74
C ASP A 107 6.80 3.32 -0.46
N VAL A 108 7.61 2.29 -0.23
CA VAL A 108 7.23 0.90 0.02
C VAL A 108 8.08 0.36 1.15
N LEU A 109 7.48 -0.43 2.03
CA LEU A 109 8.17 -1.22 3.05
C LEU A 109 8.04 -2.69 2.70
N SER A 110 9.14 -3.35 2.32
CA SER A 110 9.22 -4.79 2.09
C SER A 110 10.22 -5.40 3.05
N ARG A 111 9.70 -6.05 4.09
CA ARG A 111 10.50 -6.71 5.11
C ARG A 111 9.64 -7.63 5.99
N ASN A 112 10.28 -8.37 6.92
CA ASN A 112 9.66 -9.23 7.92
C ASN A 112 8.70 -8.46 8.85
N THR A 113 7.52 -8.08 8.34
CA THR A 113 6.51 -7.29 9.05
C THR A 113 5.19 -8.05 9.07
N THR A 114 4.82 -8.55 10.23
CA THR A 114 3.54 -9.27 10.41
C THR A 114 2.36 -8.35 10.13
N TRP A 115 1.45 -8.78 9.27
CA TRP A 115 0.17 -8.12 9.06
C TRP A 115 -0.73 -8.35 10.27
N THR A 116 -1.04 -7.29 11.00
CA THR A 116 -1.96 -7.33 12.14
C THR A 116 -3.02 -6.25 11.97
N LEU A 117 -4.19 -6.45 12.57
CA LEU A 117 -5.28 -5.49 12.50
C LEU A 117 -4.84 -4.10 13.01
N SER A 118 -4.13 -4.05 14.15
CA SER A 118 -3.66 -2.77 14.70
C SER A 118 -2.69 -2.04 13.76
N ARG A 119 -1.82 -2.75 13.06
CA ARG A 119 -0.89 -2.13 12.10
C ARG A 119 -1.60 -1.62 10.85
N ASP A 120 -2.62 -2.32 10.41
CA ASP A 120 -3.38 -1.97 9.21
C ASP A 120 -4.38 -0.84 9.49
N ALA A 121 -5.09 -0.89 10.63
CA ALA A 121 -6.15 0.04 10.97
C ALA A 121 -5.66 1.29 11.71
N ASP A 122 -4.73 1.14 12.71
CA ASP A 122 -4.43 2.21 13.65
C ASP A 122 -3.28 3.12 13.17
N ILE A 123 -2.33 2.57 12.37
CA ILE A 123 -1.13 3.32 11.96
C ILE A 123 -1.35 4.09 10.65
N GLY A 124 -2.46 3.86 9.96
CA GLY A 124 -2.76 4.49 8.66
C GLY A 124 -1.89 3.94 7.52
N LEU A 125 -1.44 2.71 7.63
CA LEU A 125 -0.71 1.98 6.61
C LEU A 125 -1.67 1.05 5.84
N THR A 126 -1.25 0.62 4.67
CA THR A 126 -1.99 -0.38 3.89
C THR A 126 -1.07 -1.54 3.58
N PHE A 127 -1.44 -2.73 4.04
CA PHE A 127 -0.79 -3.96 3.61
C PHE A 127 -1.36 -4.36 2.23
N VAL A 128 -0.47 -4.61 1.28
CA VAL A 128 -0.86 -4.89 -0.11
C VAL A 128 -0.66 -6.34 -0.52
N GLY A 129 0.02 -7.13 0.31
CA GLY A 129 0.24 -8.55 0.06
C GLY A 129 1.10 -9.21 1.11
N VAL A 130 1.09 -10.54 1.10
CA VAL A 130 1.92 -11.42 1.93
C VAL A 130 2.92 -12.08 1.00
N ASN A 131 4.21 -11.85 1.22
CA ASN A 131 5.29 -12.45 0.44
C ASN A 131 5.94 -13.66 1.12
N PHE A 132 5.66 -13.88 2.41
CA PHE A 132 6.18 -15.00 3.16
C PHE A 132 5.22 -15.37 4.31
N TYR A 133 4.98 -16.66 4.51
CA TYR A 133 4.26 -17.18 5.66
C TYR A 133 5.25 -17.66 6.70
N ASP A 134 5.19 -17.07 7.87
CA ASP A 134 6.03 -17.38 9.02
C ASP A 134 5.22 -18.10 10.10
N GLY A 135 5.89 -18.68 11.08
CA GLY A 135 5.30 -19.35 12.23
C GLY A 135 6.08 -19.09 13.50
N GLN A 136 5.41 -19.31 14.63
CA GLN A 136 6.07 -19.27 15.93
C GLN A 136 6.47 -20.67 16.38
N GLY A 137 7.70 -20.77 16.92
CA GLY A 137 8.21 -21.95 17.58
C GLY A 137 8.73 -21.61 18.98
N PHE A 138 8.82 -22.60 19.83
CA PHE A 138 9.43 -22.48 21.16
C PHE A 138 10.84 -23.04 21.11
N MET A 139 11.78 -22.27 21.63
CA MET A 139 13.15 -22.73 21.82
C MET A 139 13.32 -23.14 23.28
N VAL A 140 13.72 -24.37 23.50
CA VAL A 140 14.00 -24.93 24.83
C VAL A 140 15.44 -25.46 24.90
N ARG A 141 15.98 -25.61 26.09
CA ARG A 141 17.29 -26.26 26.26
C ARG A 141 17.20 -27.70 25.79
N LYS A 142 18.25 -28.19 25.10
CA LYS A 142 18.30 -29.57 24.56
C LYS A 142 17.97 -30.66 25.57
N ASN A 143 18.27 -30.43 26.84
CA ASN A 143 18.07 -31.42 27.93
C ASN A 143 16.89 -31.04 28.85
N SER A 144 15.91 -30.26 28.37
CA SER A 144 14.74 -29.85 29.18
C SER A 144 13.69 -30.94 29.34
N GLY A 145 13.78 -32.06 28.62
CA GLY A 145 12.75 -33.11 28.59
C GLY A 145 11.44 -32.72 27.93
N ILE A 146 11.41 -31.56 27.25
CA ILE A 146 10.26 -31.07 26.44
C ILE A 146 10.53 -31.51 24.99
N ASN A 147 9.60 -32.30 24.42
CA ASN A 147 9.62 -32.75 23.02
C ASN A 147 8.52 -32.03 22.25
#